data_d525a6bdf998916ff9bd011efbbe5be2
#
_entry.id   d525a6bdf998916ff9bd011efbbe5be2
#
_cell.length_a   1.000
_cell.length_b   1.000
_cell.length_c   1.000
_cell.angle_alpha   90.00
_cell.angle_beta   90.00
_cell.angle_gamma   90.00
#
_symmetry.space_group_name_H-M   'P 1'
#
loop_
_entity.id
_entity.type
_entity.pdbx_description
1 polymer ?
#
loop_
_entity_poly.entity_id
_entity_poly.type
_entity_poly.pdbx_seq_one_letter_code
_entity_poly.pdbx_strand_id
1 'polypeptide(L)'
;MVSVKNPEFLSKDSQIGKRYFDENCAICHGKLAGGIGGLGPPLVHKIYEPSHHGDIAFYMAVKNGVRSHHWNFGNMPAIKNLEREKVTKIIKYIRELQRNNGIR
;
A
#
# COMPACT_ATOMS: atom_id res chain seq x y z
N MET A 1 -3.09 4.71 12.49
CA MET A 1 -2.85 3.39 13.09
C MET A 1 -1.37 3.12 13.33
N VAL A 2 -0.56 3.11 12.30
CA VAL A 2 0.89 2.92 12.47
C VAL A 2 1.58 4.23 12.18
N SER A 3 2.53 4.59 13.04
CA SER A 3 3.38 5.75 12.82
C SER A 3 4.48 5.35 11.84
N VAL A 4 4.47 5.94 10.65
CA VAL A 4 5.40 5.60 9.59
C VAL A 4 6.45 6.71 9.46
N LYS A 5 7.72 6.29 9.47
CA LYS A 5 8.82 7.22 9.25
C LYS A 5 8.82 7.63 7.78
N ASN A 6 8.76 8.94 7.54
CA ASN A 6 8.80 9.48 6.19
C ASN A 6 10.26 9.47 5.69
N PRO A 7 10.57 8.73 4.61
CA PRO A 7 11.93 8.69 4.10
C PRO A 7 12.39 10.06 3.62
N GLU A 8 13.65 10.39 3.89
CA GLU A 8 14.25 11.63 3.38
C GLU A 8 14.46 11.57 1.86
N PHE A 9 14.59 10.36 1.33
CA PHE A 9 14.85 10.14 -0.09
C PHE A 9 14.02 8.99 -0.61
N LEU A 10 13.37 9.20 -1.74
CA LEU A 10 12.65 8.17 -2.49
C LEU A 10 13.25 8.08 -3.88
N SER A 11 13.38 6.86 -4.40
CA SER A 11 13.77 6.65 -5.78
C SER A 11 12.78 7.32 -6.72
N LYS A 12 13.20 7.56 -7.96
CA LYS A 12 12.33 8.20 -8.96
C LYS A 12 11.02 7.43 -9.15
N ASP A 13 11.11 6.11 -9.27
CA ASP A 13 9.92 5.26 -9.42
C ASP A 13 9.00 5.35 -8.21
N SER A 14 9.58 5.38 -7.01
CA SER A 14 8.80 5.50 -5.78
C SER A 14 8.14 6.86 -5.64
N GLN A 15 8.78 7.92 -6.13
CA GLN A 15 8.15 9.25 -6.15
C GLN A 15 6.91 9.26 -7.04
N ILE A 16 7.00 8.62 -8.19
CA ILE A 16 5.86 8.46 -9.09
C ILE A 16 4.78 7.61 -8.43
N GLY A 17 5.18 6.51 -7.81
CA GLY A 17 4.27 5.62 -7.10
C GLY A 17 3.56 6.31 -5.93
N LYS A 18 4.27 7.19 -5.22
CA LYS A 18 3.67 7.97 -4.14
C LYS A 18 2.52 8.82 -4.65
N ARG A 19 2.70 9.48 -5.79
CA ARG A 19 1.64 10.30 -6.37
C ARG A 19 0.42 9.46 -6.71
N TYR A 20 0.61 8.30 -7.34
CA TYR A 20 -0.50 7.41 -7.66
C TYR A 20 -1.15 6.83 -6.41
N PHE A 21 -0.35 6.50 -5.40
CA PHE A 21 -0.87 6.03 -4.12
C PHE A 21 -1.75 7.10 -3.46
N ASP A 22 -1.27 8.32 -3.41
CA ASP A 22 -2.01 9.42 -2.78
C ASP A 22 -3.34 9.69 -3.50
N GLU A 23 -3.36 9.51 -4.81
CA GLU A 23 -4.58 9.72 -5.60
C GLU A 23 -5.61 8.59 -5.46
N ASN A 24 -5.15 7.35 -5.24
CA ASN A 24 -6.03 6.17 -5.34
C ASN A 24 -6.17 5.35 -4.07
N CYS A 25 -5.24 5.41 -3.17
CA CYS A 25 -5.14 4.48 -2.04
C CYS A 25 -5.17 5.17 -0.68
N ALA A 26 -4.61 6.37 -0.59
CA ALA A 26 -4.43 7.05 0.69
C ALA A 26 -5.75 7.37 1.38
N ILE A 27 -6.83 7.52 0.65
CA ILE A 27 -8.14 7.81 1.23
C ILE A 27 -8.57 6.73 2.23
N CYS A 28 -8.14 5.49 2.02
CA CYS A 28 -8.42 4.39 2.94
C CYS A 28 -7.20 3.94 3.72
N HIS A 29 -6.03 3.94 3.10
CA HIS A 29 -4.80 3.42 3.72
C HIS A 29 -3.96 4.48 4.43
N GLY A 30 -4.35 5.73 4.32
CA GLY A 30 -3.71 6.82 5.01
C GLY A 30 -2.45 7.33 4.32
N LYS A 31 -2.01 8.50 4.76
CA LYS A 31 -0.77 9.09 4.32
C LYS A 31 0.38 8.19 4.75
N LEU A 32 1.37 8.01 3.89
CA LEU A 32 2.50 7.11 4.14
C LEU A 32 2.06 5.65 4.37
N ALA A 33 0.87 5.30 3.92
CA ALA A 33 0.34 3.94 4.05
C ALA A 33 0.30 3.42 5.49
N GLY A 34 0.12 4.33 6.45
CA GLY A 34 0.07 3.99 7.88
C GLY A 34 -1.27 3.47 8.36
N GLY A 35 -2.27 3.43 7.50
CA GLY A 35 -3.61 2.97 7.82
C GLY A 35 -4.50 4.05 8.39
N ILE A 36 -5.80 3.86 8.26
CA ILE A 36 -6.82 4.71 8.88
C ILE A 36 -7.81 3.78 9.57
N GLY A 37 -7.98 3.96 10.89
CA GLY A 37 -8.87 3.11 11.66
C GLY A 37 -10.29 3.11 11.08
N GLY A 38 -10.85 1.93 10.88
CA GLY A 38 -12.19 1.76 10.32
C GLY A 38 -12.27 1.87 8.80
N LEU A 39 -11.20 2.24 8.10
CA LEU A 39 -11.20 2.41 6.64
C LEU A 39 -10.26 1.46 5.93
N GLY A 40 -9.01 1.42 6.31
CA GLY A 40 -8.05 0.54 5.66
C GLY A 40 -6.84 0.25 6.52
N PRO A 41 -6.24 -0.94 6.34
CA PRO A 41 -5.11 -1.35 7.17
C PRO A 41 -3.83 -0.60 6.81
N PRO A 42 -2.87 -0.56 7.76
CA PRO A 42 -1.55 -0.06 7.44
C PRO A 42 -0.85 -1.05 6.50
N LEU A 43 -0.27 -0.54 5.42
CA LEU A 43 0.51 -1.37 4.50
C LEU A 43 1.98 -1.40 4.89
N VAL A 44 2.42 -0.45 5.71
CA VAL A 44 3.73 -0.47 6.34
C VAL A 44 3.60 -1.25 7.65
N HIS A 45 3.51 -2.55 7.52
CA HIS A 45 3.24 -3.47 8.62
C HIS A 45 3.79 -4.85 8.27
N LYS A 46 4.22 -5.59 9.27
CA LYS A 46 4.83 -6.90 9.07
C LYS A 46 3.92 -7.87 8.32
N ILE A 47 2.60 -7.77 8.49
CA ILE A 47 1.64 -8.61 7.76
C ILE A 47 1.81 -8.47 6.25
N TYR A 48 2.22 -7.29 5.78
CA TYR A 48 2.36 -7.00 4.35
C TYR A 48 3.80 -7.06 3.85
N GLU A 49 4.71 -7.62 4.64
CA GLU A 49 6.08 -7.84 4.20
C GLU A 49 6.11 -8.77 2.98
N PRO A 50 7.17 -8.72 2.14
CA PRO A 50 7.20 -9.52 0.90
C PRO A 50 7.03 -11.01 1.09
N SER A 51 7.46 -11.58 2.22
CA SER A 51 7.33 -13.02 2.49
C SER A 51 5.89 -13.40 2.88
N HIS A 52 5.07 -12.47 3.34
CA HIS A 52 3.66 -12.70 3.68
C HIS A 52 2.74 -12.35 2.52
N HIS A 53 2.94 -11.16 1.95
CA HIS A 53 2.15 -10.67 0.82
C HIS A 53 3.12 -10.23 -0.26
N GLY A 54 3.40 -11.12 -1.20
CA GLY A 54 4.24 -10.80 -2.35
C GLY A 54 3.60 -9.74 -3.22
N ASP A 55 4.37 -9.18 -4.14
CA ASP A 55 3.90 -8.09 -4.99
C ASP A 55 2.63 -8.45 -5.76
N ILE A 56 2.48 -9.72 -6.15
CA ILE A 56 1.28 -10.17 -6.88
C ILE A 56 0.01 -9.95 -6.06
N ALA A 57 0.09 -10.00 -4.73
CA ALA A 57 -1.08 -9.77 -3.88
C ALA A 57 -1.61 -8.35 -4.03
N PHE A 58 -0.73 -7.38 -4.23
CA PHE A 58 -1.16 -5.99 -4.45
C PHE A 58 -1.86 -5.83 -5.79
N TYR A 59 -1.34 -6.47 -6.85
CA TYR A 59 -2.00 -6.45 -8.15
C TYR A 59 -3.39 -7.07 -8.08
N MET A 60 -3.51 -8.18 -7.38
CA MET A 60 -4.79 -8.87 -7.22
C MET A 60 -5.77 -8.06 -6.38
N ALA A 61 -5.28 -7.37 -5.34
CA ALA A 61 -6.12 -6.52 -4.52
C ALA A 61 -6.74 -5.37 -5.33
N VAL A 62 -5.93 -4.75 -6.16
CA VAL A 62 -6.41 -3.66 -7.03
C VAL A 62 -7.43 -4.18 -8.04
N LYS A 63 -7.13 -5.30 -8.68
CA LYS A 63 -7.96 -5.87 -9.74
C LYS A 63 -9.28 -6.41 -9.22
N ASN A 64 -9.25 -7.15 -8.12
CA ASN A 64 -10.40 -7.93 -7.66
C ASN A 64 -10.99 -7.44 -6.34
N GLY A 65 -10.31 -6.51 -5.65
CA GLY A 65 -10.67 -6.18 -4.28
C GLY A 65 -10.17 -7.26 -3.32
N VAL A 66 -10.46 -7.07 -2.06
CA VAL A 66 -10.01 -7.98 -1.00
C VAL A 66 -11.14 -8.19 0.00
N ARG A 67 -11.37 -9.44 0.39
CA ARG A 67 -12.22 -9.74 1.53
C ARG A 67 -11.46 -9.48 2.81
N SER A 68 -12.12 -8.89 3.78
CA SER A 68 -11.55 -8.65 5.10
C SER A 68 -11.13 -9.98 5.74
N HIS A 69 -9.87 -10.10 6.15
CA HIS A 69 -9.39 -11.33 6.79
C HIS A 69 -8.40 -11.07 7.94
N HIS A 70 -7.49 -10.13 7.82
CA HIS A 70 -6.57 -9.78 8.92
C HIS A 70 -7.10 -8.65 9.78
N TRP A 71 -7.94 -7.80 9.23
CA TRP A 71 -8.41 -6.58 9.86
C TRP A 71 -9.92 -6.49 9.79
N ASN A 72 -10.51 -5.85 10.78
CA ASN A 72 -11.95 -5.71 10.85
C ASN A 72 -12.41 -4.37 10.26
N PHE A 73 -11.94 -4.05 9.07
CA PHE A 73 -12.23 -2.77 8.39
C PHE A 73 -13.21 -2.91 7.24
N GLY A 74 -13.72 -4.12 7.02
CA GLY A 74 -14.55 -4.38 5.87
C GLY A 74 -13.72 -4.75 4.64
N ASN A 75 -14.39 -4.96 3.53
CA ASN A 75 -13.75 -5.40 2.30
C ASN A 75 -13.17 -4.21 1.52
N MET A 76 -12.05 -4.44 0.86
CA MET A 76 -11.51 -3.46 -0.08
C MET A 76 -12.21 -3.64 -1.42
N PRO A 77 -12.81 -2.59 -2.01
CA PRO A 77 -13.35 -2.71 -3.36
C PRO A 77 -12.24 -2.75 -4.39
N ALA A 78 -12.52 -3.36 -5.54
CA ALA A 78 -11.60 -3.29 -6.68
C ALA A 78 -11.48 -1.83 -7.13
N ILE A 79 -10.29 -1.46 -7.60
CA ILE A 79 -10.05 -0.11 -8.11
C ILE A 79 -10.04 -0.17 -9.63
N LYS A 80 -11.09 0.37 -10.23
CA LYS A 80 -11.26 0.35 -11.68
C LYS A 80 -10.37 1.42 -12.32
N ASN A 81 -9.97 1.15 -13.55
CA ASN A 81 -9.23 2.11 -14.39
C ASN A 81 -7.84 2.47 -13.85
N LEU A 82 -7.26 1.62 -13.01
CA LEU A 82 -5.90 1.79 -12.54
C LEU A 82 -5.00 0.80 -13.29
N GLU A 83 -4.24 1.30 -14.22
CA GLU A 83 -3.40 0.48 -15.09
C GLU A 83 -2.32 -0.25 -14.30
N ARG A 84 -1.94 -1.43 -14.78
CA ARG A 84 -0.92 -2.25 -14.14
C ARG A 84 0.40 -1.50 -13.92
N GLU A 85 0.81 -0.69 -14.89
CA GLU A 85 2.04 0.09 -14.78
C GLU A 85 2.03 1.03 -13.58
N LYS A 86 0.88 1.67 -13.33
CA LYS A 86 0.72 2.55 -12.17
C LYS A 86 0.76 1.76 -10.87
N VAL A 87 0.14 0.59 -10.86
CA VAL A 87 0.19 -0.30 -9.68
C VAL A 87 1.62 -0.71 -9.40
N THR A 88 2.41 -1.01 -10.43
CA THR A 88 3.82 -1.34 -10.28
C THR A 88 4.58 -0.23 -9.55
N LYS A 89 4.35 1.02 -9.91
CA LYS A 89 4.99 2.16 -9.25
C LYS A 89 4.52 2.30 -7.80
N ILE A 90 3.23 2.09 -7.56
CA ILE A 90 2.67 2.11 -6.20
C ILE A 90 3.33 1.05 -5.33
N ILE A 91 3.51 -0.16 -5.84
CA ILE A 91 4.17 -1.24 -5.12
C ILE A 91 5.60 -0.85 -4.77
N LYS A 92 6.34 -0.29 -5.70
CA LYS A 92 7.70 0.18 -5.43
C LYS A 92 7.73 1.20 -4.30
N TYR A 93 6.80 2.12 -4.29
CA TYR A 93 6.68 3.09 -3.21
C TYR A 93 6.40 2.41 -1.86
N ILE A 94 5.42 1.52 -1.82
CA ILE A 94 5.07 0.81 -0.58
C ILE A 94 6.26 0.01 -0.07
N ARG A 95 6.94 -0.73 -0.94
CA ARG A 95 8.10 -1.53 -0.55
C ARG A 95 9.25 -0.67 -0.03
N GLU A 96 9.46 0.49 -0.63
CA GLU A 96 10.50 1.41 -0.16
C GLU A 96 10.15 1.99 1.20
N LEU A 97 8.87 2.35 1.43
CA LEU A 97 8.40 2.74 2.75
C LEU A 97 8.63 1.63 3.78
N GLN A 98 8.27 0.40 3.43
CA GLN A 98 8.47 -0.74 4.31
C GLN A 98 9.94 -0.88 4.70
N ARG A 99 10.84 -0.88 3.71
CA ARG A 99 12.28 -1.02 3.98
C ARG A 99 12.82 0.12 4.87
N ASN A 100 12.37 1.34 4.62
CA ASN A 100 12.78 2.49 5.44
C ASN A 100 12.24 2.43 6.86
N ASN A 101 11.27 1.57 7.10
CA ASN A 101 10.67 1.37 8.42
C ASN A 101 10.99 -0.01 9.00
N GLY A 102 12.02 -0.68 8.47
CA GLY A 102 12.52 -1.92 9.02
C GLY A 102 11.75 -3.18 8.64
N ILE A 103 10.89 -3.09 7.64
CA ILE A 103 10.09 -4.24 7.17
C ILE A 103 10.68 -4.73 5.86
N ARG A 104 11.09 -5.99 5.83
CA ARG A 104 11.78 -6.58 4.68
C ARG A 104 11.19 -7.91 4.26
#